data_49af6c7b2f116112ea2de6943e4c4e0a
#
_entry.id   49af6c7b2f116112ea2de6943e4c4e0a
#
_cell.length_a   1.000
_cell.length_b   1.000
_cell.length_c   1.000
_cell.angle_alpha   90.00
_cell.angle_beta   90.00
_cell.angle_gamma   90.00
#
_symmetry.space_group_name_H-M   'P 1'
#
loop_
_entity.id
_entity.type
_entity.pdbx_description
1 polymer ?
#
loop_
_entity_poly.entity_id
_entity_poly.type
_entity_poly.pdbx_seq_one_letter_code
_entity_poly.pdbx_strand_id
1 'polypeptide(L)'
;MEQVTLRRALGRSGIEVSAMGLGCWAIGGGVVWEDGTEFGWGKIDDSDSIAAIRRGLDCGVTLFDTADSYGAGHSEQILGKALGKDRDSVVIATKFGWTFADDGSRRSYGSNASPEYVRSACQASLRRLGTDHIDLYQLHIGDLEMAAADAVADVLDELLAKGDIRAYCWSTDDVSRGARWLGRPGFTAIQHNLNVLEDSPEMLALCERENLASINRNPLAMGFLSGKYTKDSRVSPGDFRASGIEWVAVFDENGAPRAEWLAKLDAVREILTSNGRTLVQGALAWIWGRSEKTVPIPGVKTAAQAEENAGAMQHGPLTPEQIAEIDGLLGR
;
A
#
# COMPACT_ATOMS: atom_id res chain seq x y z
N MET A 1 -28.61 -3.94 -10.63
CA MET A 1 -28.40 -3.60 -9.21
C MET A 1 -27.13 -2.79 -9.13
N GLU A 2 -27.23 -1.52 -8.69
CA GLU A 2 -26.03 -0.73 -8.39
C GLU A 2 -25.20 -1.49 -7.34
N GLN A 3 -23.95 -1.79 -7.66
CA GLN A 3 -23.01 -2.37 -6.70
C GLN A 3 -22.73 -1.29 -5.64
N VAL A 4 -23.26 -1.47 -4.43
CA VAL A 4 -22.92 -0.61 -3.29
C VAL A 4 -21.46 -0.86 -2.96
N THR A 5 -20.59 -0.03 -3.48
CA THR A 5 -19.16 -0.10 -3.17
C THR A 5 -18.92 0.53 -1.81
N LEU A 6 -18.39 -0.24 -0.87
CA LEU A 6 -17.99 0.25 0.45
C LEU A 6 -16.99 1.43 0.27
N ARG A 7 -17.23 2.58 0.93
CA ARG A 7 -16.42 3.79 0.79
C ARG A 7 -15.78 4.22 2.10
N ARG A 8 -14.70 4.99 1.99
CA ARG A 8 -13.95 5.59 3.10
C ARG A 8 -13.56 7.02 2.76
N ALA A 9 -13.53 7.88 3.76
CA ALA A 9 -12.91 9.19 3.64
C ALA A 9 -11.39 9.08 3.87
N LEU A 10 -10.59 9.78 3.08
CA LEU A 10 -9.16 9.97 3.37
C LEU A 10 -8.98 10.97 4.51
N GLY A 11 -9.32 10.53 5.71
CA GLY A 11 -9.29 11.33 6.93
C GLY A 11 -10.13 12.61 6.79
N ARG A 12 -9.51 13.74 7.11
CA ARG A 12 -10.13 15.08 7.07
C ARG A 12 -9.98 15.81 5.73
N SER A 13 -9.50 15.14 4.68
CA SER A 13 -9.24 15.76 3.37
C SER A 13 -10.50 16.14 2.58
N GLY A 14 -11.66 15.56 2.91
CA GLY A 14 -12.87 15.63 2.08
C GLY A 14 -12.82 14.74 0.83
N ILE A 15 -11.74 13.99 0.62
CA ILE A 15 -11.60 13.06 -0.51
C ILE A 15 -12.20 11.71 -0.10
N GLU A 16 -13.13 11.20 -0.90
CA GLU A 16 -13.71 9.87 -0.72
C GLU A 16 -13.08 8.87 -1.67
N VAL A 17 -12.82 7.65 -1.16
CA VAL A 17 -12.27 6.53 -1.93
C VAL A 17 -13.11 5.26 -1.71
N SER A 18 -12.94 4.26 -2.58
CA SER A 18 -13.36 2.90 -2.26
C SER A 18 -12.67 2.43 -0.97
N ALA A 19 -13.34 1.60 -0.17
CA ALA A 19 -12.76 1.11 1.09
C ALA A 19 -11.49 0.28 0.91
N MET A 20 -11.15 -0.06 -0.33
CA MET A 20 -9.92 -0.71 -0.73
C MET A 20 -9.26 0.10 -1.85
N GLY A 21 -7.95 0.29 -1.76
CA GLY A 21 -7.13 0.74 -2.88
C GLY A 21 -6.45 -0.42 -3.61
N LEU A 22 -5.74 -0.13 -4.68
CA LEU A 22 -4.92 -1.07 -5.41
C LEU A 22 -3.44 -0.68 -5.27
N GLY A 23 -2.62 -1.58 -4.70
CA GLY A 23 -1.18 -1.38 -4.55
C GLY A 23 -0.42 -1.72 -5.83
N CYS A 24 0.34 -0.77 -6.34
CA CYS A 24 1.04 -0.86 -7.63
C CYS A 24 2.53 -1.24 -7.51
N TRP A 25 2.99 -1.71 -6.34
CA TRP A 25 4.41 -2.09 -6.21
C TRP A 25 4.80 -3.23 -7.14
N ALA A 26 4.00 -4.29 -7.19
CA ALA A 26 4.31 -5.47 -7.98
C ALA A 26 4.34 -5.20 -9.50
N ILE A 27 3.57 -4.23 -9.98
CA ILE A 27 3.51 -3.87 -11.41
C ILE A 27 4.67 -2.97 -11.86
N GLY A 28 5.43 -2.38 -10.94
CA GLY A 28 6.60 -1.57 -11.26
C GLY A 28 7.79 -2.40 -11.75
N GLY A 29 7.84 -3.69 -11.39
CA GLY A 29 9.01 -4.54 -11.61
C GLY A 29 10.11 -4.31 -10.58
N GLY A 30 11.29 -4.89 -10.84
CA GLY A 30 12.45 -4.79 -9.96
C GLY A 30 13.23 -3.49 -10.13
N VAL A 31 14.00 -3.18 -9.11
CA VAL A 31 15.10 -2.21 -9.11
C VAL A 31 16.41 -2.95 -8.85
N VAL A 32 17.51 -2.32 -9.17
CA VAL A 32 18.85 -2.84 -8.89
C VAL A 32 19.49 -1.94 -7.82
N TRP A 33 19.89 -2.52 -6.70
CA TRP A 33 20.57 -1.79 -5.64
C TRP A 33 22.04 -1.49 -6.03
N GLU A 34 22.71 -0.63 -5.27
CA GLU A 34 24.11 -0.21 -5.53
C GLU A 34 25.07 -1.39 -5.57
N ASP A 35 24.82 -2.43 -4.79
CA ASP A 35 25.61 -3.68 -4.75
C ASP A 35 25.33 -4.62 -5.93
N GLY A 36 24.41 -4.25 -6.84
CA GLY A 36 23.99 -5.05 -7.98
C GLY A 36 22.88 -6.06 -7.67
N THR A 37 22.37 -6.11 -6.45
CA THR A 37 21.27 -7.00 -6.07
C THR A 37 19.96 -6.55 -6.72
N GLU A 38 19.28 -7.47 -7.42
CA GLU A 38 17.94 -7.23 -7.93
C GLU A 38 16.93 -7.32 -6.76
N PHE A 39 16.06 -6.31 -6.67
CA PHE A 39 15.03 -6.22 -5.64
C PHE A 39 13.67 -5.95 -6.26
N GLY A 40 12.74 -6.87 -6.10
CA GLY A 40 11.38 -6.72 -6.63
C GLY A 40 10.62 -8.04 -6.69
N TRP A 41 9.49 -8.00 -7.37
CA TRP A 41 8.53 -9.11 -7.44
C TRP A 41 8.78 -10.08 -8.62
N GLY A 42 9.99 -10.08 -9.18
CA GLY A 42 10.34 -10.87 -10.36
C GLY A 42 9.82 -10.25 -11.66
N LYS A 43 9.73 -11.08 -12.71
CA LYS A 43 9.32 -10.62 -14.04
C LYS A 43 7.88 -10.11 -14.05
N ILE A 44 7.67 -9.00 -14.74
CA ILE A 44 6.36 -8.37 -14.96
C ILE A 44 6.09 -8.25 -16.47
N ASP A 45 4.81 -8.14 -16.82
CA ASP A 45 4.32 -7.80 -18.15
C ASP A 45 3.42 -6.56 -18.03
N ASP A 46 3.70 -5.55 -18.87
CA ASP A 46 2.98 -4.28 -18.84
C ASP A 46 1.51 -4.44 -19.27
N SER A 47 1.21 -5.35 -20.18
CA SER A 47 -0.16 -5.62 -20.62
C SER A 47 -0.99 -6.26 -19.51
N ASP A 48 -0.42 -7.19 -18.75
CA ASP A 48 -1.06 -7.78 -17.57
C ASP A 48 -1.26 -6.73 -16.46
N SER A 49 -0.27 -5.86 -16.27
CA SER A 49 -0.32 -4.77 -15.30
C SER A 49 -1.43 -3.76 -15.62
N ILE A 50 -1.53 -3.35 -16.90
CA ILE A 50 -2.60 -2.47 -17.37
C ILE A 50 -3.97 -3.15 -17.22
N ALA A 51 -4.09 -4.43 -17.57
CA ALA A 51 -5.32 -5.19 -17.42
C ALA A 51 -5.75 -5.31 -15.94
N ALA A 52 -4.80 -5.48 -15.01
CA ALA A 52 -5.07 -5.53 -13.58
C ALA A 52 -5.58 -4.17 -13.04
N ILE A 53 -4.96 -3.05 -13.44
CA ILE A 53 -5.42 -1.69 -13.07
C ILE A 53 -6.82 -1.45 -13.61
N ARG A 54 -7.06 -1.73 -14.89
CA ARG A 54 -8.37 -1.56 -15.53
C ARG A 54 -9.44 -2.42 -14.85
N ARG A 55 -9.11 -3.69 -14.55
CA ARG A 55 -10.06 -4.56 -13.85
C ARG A 55 -10.40 -4.04 -12.45
N GLY A 56 -9.41 -3.51 -11.71
CA GLY A 56 -9.66 -2.87 -10.42
C GLY A 56 -10.64 -1.70 -10.55
N LEU A 57 -10.43 -0.83 -11.54
CA LEU A 57 -11.34 0.30 -11.83
C LEU A 57 -12.76 -0.19 -12.17
N ASP A 58 -12.91 -1.19 -13.05
CA ASP A 58 -14.19 -1.80 -13.42
C ASP A 58 -14.92 -2.42 -12.22
N CYS A 59 -14.17 -2.90 -11.22
CA CYS A 59 -14.69 -3.42 -9.97
C CYS A 59 -14.97 -2.34 -8.90
N GLY A 60 -14.84 -1.06 -9.24
CA GLY A 60 -15.17 0.07 -8.37
C GLY A 60 -14.05 0.52 -7.44
N VAL A 61 -12.81 0.10 -7.66
CA VAL A 61 -11.63 0.64 -6.95
C VAL A 61 -11.35 2.05 -7.47
N THR A 62 -11.24 3.00 -6.54
CA THR A 62 -10.99 4.40 -6.86
C THR A 62 -9.70 4.96 -6.25
N LEU A 63 -8.97 4.20 -5.43
CA LEU A 63 -7.66 4.56 -4.90
C LEU A 63 -6.58 3.67 -5.52
N PHE A 64 -5.55 4.28 -6.12
CA PHE A 64 -4.38 3.60 -6.66
C PHE A 64 -3.13 4.11 -5.96
N ASP A 65 -2.42 3.21 -5.26
CA ASP A 65 -1.21 3.53 -4.51
C ASP A 65 0.03 3.05 -5.26
N THR A 66 0.89 3.98 -5.62
CA THR A 66 2.18 3.74 -6.29
C THR A 66 3.33 4.43 -5.56
N ALA A 67 4.51 4.48 -6.15
CA ALA A 67 5.66 5.26 -5.71
C ALA A 67 6.60 5.55 -6.89
N ASP A 68 7.36 6.63 -6.77
CA ASP A 68 8.42 6.98 -7.72
C ASP A 68 9.52 5.90 -7.79
N SER A 69 9.81 5.23 -6.67
CA SER A 69 10.82 4.18 -6.57
C SER A 69 10.36 2.82 -7.14
N TYR A 70 9.06 2.60 -7.36
CA TYR A 70 8.58 1.31 -7.88
C TYR A 70 8.98 1.12 -9.34
N GLY A 71 9.98 0.25 -9.54
CA GLY A 71 10.61 0.07 -10.84
C GLY A 71 11.28 1.33 -11.38
N ALA A 72 11.75 2.23 -10.48
CA ALA A 72 12.38 3.51 -10.84
C ALA A 72 11.47 4.39 -11.74
N GLY A 73 10.24 4.59 -11.30
CA GLY A 73 9.23 5.41 -11.99
C GLY A 73 8.34 4.63 -12.97
N HIS A 74 8.67 3.36 -13.28
CA HIS A 74 7.90 2.57 -14.24
C HIS A 74 6.45 2.34 -13.79
N SER A 75 6.23 2.09 -12.49
CA SER A 75 4.88 1.91 -11.95
C SER A 75 3.98 3.13 -12.17
N GLU A 76 4.51 4.34 -12.00
CA GLU A 76 3.78 5.58 -12.26
C GLU A 76 3.44 5.74 -13.75
N GLN A 77 4.37 5.41 -14.65
CA GLN A 77 4.15 5.45 -16.10
C GLN A 77 3.04 4.46 -16.53
N ILE A 78 3.07 3.23 -16.02
CA ILE A 78 2.05 2.21 -16.31
C ILE A 78 0.69 2.62 -15.75
N LEU A 79 0.67 3.16 -14.53
CA LEU A 79 -0.57 3.65 -13.93
C LEU A 79 -1.18 4.80 -14.74
N GLY A 80 -0.40 5.82 -15.09
CA GLY A 80 -0.86 6.92 -15.93
C GLY A 80 -1.39 6.46 -17.28
N LYS A 81 -0.67 5.54 -17.96
CA LYS A 81 -1.11 4.93 -19.22
C LYS A 81 -2.41 4.14 -19.06
N ALA A 82 -2.54 3.36 -17.97
CA ALA A 82 -3.72 2.56 -17.72
C ALA A 82 -4.96 3.42 -17.42
N LEU A 83 -4.83 4.47 -16.63
CA LEU A 83 -5.94 5.34 -16.26
C LEU A 83 -6.39 6.23 -17.43
N GLY A 84 -5.46 6.89 -18.14
CA GLY A 84 -5.77 7.72 -19.29
C GLY A 84 -6.89 8.73 -18.99
N LYS A 85 -7.99 8.65 -19.72
CA LYS A 85 -9.17 9.54 -19.57
C LYS A 85 -9.91 9.39 -18.25
N ASP A 86 -9.69 8.31 -17.52
CA ASP A 86 -10.39 8.03 -16.25
C ASP A 86 -9.65 8.64 -15.05
N ARG A 87 -8.54 9.42 -15.28
CA ARG A 87 -7.71 10.04 -14.24
C ARG A 87 -8.52 10.82 -13.20
N ASP A 88 -9.47 11.63 -13.64
CA ASP A 88 -10.26 12.52 -12.78
C ASP A 88 -11.33 11.79 -11.95
N SER A 89 -11.59 10.52 -12.27
CA SER A 89 -12.55 9.67 -11.53
C SER A 89 -11.91 8.89 -10.39
N VAL A 90 -10.59 8.99 -10.21
CA VAL A 90 -9.81 8.21 -9.24
C VAL A 90 -8.92 9.10 -8.39
N VAL A 91 -8.41 8.52 -7.31
CA VAL A 91 -7.45 9.09 -6.40
C VAL A 91 -6.10 8.38 -6.60
N ILE A 92 -5.07 9.14 -6.94
CA ILE A 92 -3.71 8.63 -7.06
C ILE A 92 -2.92 9.01 -5.80
N ALA A 93 -2.43 7.99 -5.11
CA ALA A 93 -1.45 8.12 -4.04
C ALA A 93 -0.08 7.71 -4.60
N THR A 94 0.90 8.61 -4.58
CA THR A 94 2.30 8.27 -4.92
C THR A 94 3.25 8.74 -3.82
N LYS A 95 4.48 8.24 -3.86
CA LYS A 95 5.46 8.44 -2.79
C LYS A 95 6.77 8.96 -3.33
N PHE A 96 7.57 9.58 -2.45
CA PHE A 96 8.90 10.10 -2.73
C PHE A 96 9.85 9.80 -1.57
N GLY A 97 11.14 9.91 -1.84
CA GLY A 97 12.16 9.80 -0.79
C GLY A 97 13.28 8.83 -1.16
N TRP A 98 13.01 7.80 -1.94
CA TRP A 98 14.03 6.89 -2.46
C TRP A 98 14.55 7.38 -3.82
N THR A 99 15.86 7.46 -3.95
CA THR A 99 16.50 7.97 -5.17
C THR A 99 16.86 6.84 -6.12
N PHE A 100 16.78 7.12 -7.42
CA PHE A 100 17.10 6.16 -8.47
C PHE A 100 17.63 6.88 -9.71
N ALA A 101 18.33 6.12 -10.58
CA ALA A 101 18.85 6.66 -11.84
C ALA A 101 17.71 6.91 -12.84
N ASP A 102 17.79 8.04 -13.54
CA ASP A 102 16.88 8.40 -14.63
C ASP A 102 17.55 8.09 -16.01
N ASP A 103 18.24 6.95 -16.09
CA ASP A 103 18.98 6.49 -17.28
C ASP A 103 18.47 5.15 -17.83
N GLY A 104 17.34 4.65 -17.26
CA GLY A 104 16.76 3.37 -17.60
C GLY A 104 17.43 2.16 -16.93
N SER A 105 18.52 2.36 -16.15
CA SER A 105 19.21 1.27 -15.44
C SER A 105 18.44 0.73 -14.24
N ARG A 106 17.41 1.46 -13.77
CA ARG A 106 16.63 1.15 -12.56
C ARG A 106 17.49 1.01 -11.28
N ARG A 107 18.65 1.66 -11.24
CA ARG A 107 19.52 1.64 -10.05
C ARG A 107 18.98 2.56 -8.98
N SER A 108 18.92 2.05 -7.73
CA SER A 108 18.57 2.82 -6.53
C SER A 108 19.84 3.30 -5.83
N TYR A 109 19.83 4.54 -5.33
CA TYR A 109 20.98 5.22 -4.70
C TYR A 109 20.67 5.69 -3.27
N GLY A 110 19.87 4.95 -2.52
CA GLY A 110 19.51 5.34 -1.16
C GLY A 110 18.32 6.30 -1.09
N SER A 111 18.38 7.28 -0.18
CA SER A 111 17.25 8.17 0.08
C SER A 111 17.66 9.64 0.08
N ASN A 112 16.69 10.52 -0.25
CA ASN A 112 16.85 11.97 -0.18
C ASN A 112 15.52 12.62 0.23
N ALA A 113 15.57 13.51 1.21
CA ALA A 113 14.41 14.27 1.68
C ALA A 113 14.71 15.78 1.70
N SER A 114 15.73 16.25 0.95
CA SER A 114 15.99 17.70 0.85
C SER A 114 14.81 18.42 0.21
N PRO A 115 14.54 19.68 0.60
CA PRO A 115 13.48 20.49 0.00
C PRO A 115 13.54 20.56 -1.53
N GLU A 116 14.72 20.66 -2.11
CA GLU A 116 14.94 20.70 -3.55
C GLU A 116 14.55 19.37 -4.21
N TYR A 117 14.94 18.26 -3.58
CA TYR A 117 14.58 16.92 -4.06
C TYR A 117 13.06 16.70 -4.02
N VAL A 118 12.40 17.03 -2.91
CA VAL A 118 10.95 16.83 -2.76
C VAL A 118 10.18 17.56 -3.87
N ARG A 119 10.55 18.83 -4.16
CA ARG A 119 9.92 19.59 -5.27
C ARG A 119 10.18 18.93 -6.63
N SER A 120 11.44 18.54 -6.90
CA SER A 120 11.80 17.92 -8.18
C SER A 120 11.16 16.54 -8.37
N ALA A 121 11.07 15.73 -7.32
CA ALA A 121 10.41 14.43 -7.31
C ALA A 121 8.91 14.56 -7.59
N CYS A 122 8.23 15.54 -6.99
CA CYS A 122 6.83 15.83 -7.27
C CYS A 122 6.61 16.13 -8.75
N GLN A 123 7.37 17.03 -9.32
CA GLN A 123 7.27 17.39 -10.74
C GLN A 123 7.60 16.20 -11.67
N ALA A 124 8.53 15.34 -11.28
CA ALA A 124 8.84 14.11 -12.01
C ALA A 124 7.69 13.11 -11.97
N SER A 125 7.05 12.90 -10.80
CA SER A 125 5.87 12.05 -10.64
C SER A 125 4.69 12.56 -11.47
N LEU A 126 4.41 13.86 -11.45
CA LEU A 126 3.35 14.47 -12.29
C LEU A 126 3.56 14.16 -13.78
N ARG A 127 4.82 14.29 -14.26
CA ARG A 127 5.15 13.96 -15.67
C ARG A 127 4.97 12.48 -15.99
N ARG A 128 5.42 11.55 -15.10
CA ARG A 128 5.29 10.10 -15.33
C ARG A 128 3.86 9.64 -15.28
N LEU A 129 3.05 10.20 -14.37
CA LEU A 129 1.62 9.93 -14.25
C LEU A 129 0.78 10.58 -15.36
N GLY A 130 1.31 11.62 -16.04
CA GLY A 130 0.59 12.35 -17.07
C GLY A 130 -0.58 13.17 -16.53
N THR A 131 -0.41 13.78 -15.35
CA THR A 131 -1.46 14.53 -14.63
C THR A 131 -0.91 15.87 -14.13
N ASP A 132 -1.78 16.81 -13.82
CA ASP A 132 -1.46 18.13 -13.27
C ASP A 132 -1.47 18.17 -11.73
N HIS A 133 -2.00 17.14 -11.07
CA HIS A 133 -2.00 17.04 -9.61
C HIS A 133 -1.86 15.60 -9.12
N ILE A 134 -1.37 15.45 -7.88
CA ILE A 134 -1.35 14.20 -7.11
C ILE A 134 -2.37 14.34 -5.97
N ASP A 135 -3.26 13.37 -5.81
CA ASP A 135 -4.30 13.46 -4.77
C ASP A 135 -3.72 13.25 -3.37
N LEU A 136 -2.80 12.28 -3.20
CA LEU A 136 -2.13 12.01 -1.93
C LEU A 136 -0.62 11.81 -2.15
N TYR A 137 0.20 12.75 -1.71
CA TYR A 137 1.66 12.67 -1.85
C TYR A 137 2.31 12.22 -0.54
N GLN A 138 3.16 11.19 -0.55
CA GLN A 138 3.56 10.47 0.64
C GLN A 138 5.07 10.45 0.83
N LEU A 139 5.55 10.79 2.03
CA LEU A 139 6.94 10.54 2.41
C LEU A 139 7.16 9.03 2.60
N HIS A 140 8.11 8.44 1.83
CA HIS A 140 8.38 7.00 1.78
C HIS A 140 9.54 6.56 2.70
N ILE A 141 10.23 7.50 3.34
CA ILE A 141 11.31 7.22 4.30
C ILE A 141 10.66 7.11 5.68
N GLY A 142 10.36 5.87 6.12
CA GLY A 142 9.57 5.59 7.32
C GLY A 142 10.24 6.01 8.63
N ASP A 143 11.56 6.07 8.65
CA ASP A 143 12.42 6.39 9.79
C ASP A 143 13.18 7.72 9.65
N LEU A 144 12.73 8.60 8.73
CA LEU A 144 13.37 9.90 8.52
C LEU A 144 13.52 10.65 9.85
N GLU A 145 14.68 11.30 10.02
CA GLU A 145 14.95 12.12 11.19
C GLU A 145 13.93 13.26 11.34
N MET A 146 13.50 13.54 12.58
CA MET A 146 12.33 14.42 12.84
C MET A 146 12.51 15.86 12.36
N ALA A 147 13.73 16.42 12.48
CA ALA A 147 13.99 17.79 12.01
C ALA A 147 13.97 17.86 10.47
N ALA A 148 14.45 16.82 9.79
CA ALA A 148 14.35 16.70 8.34
C ALA A 148 12.89 16.52 7.90
N ALA A 149 12.09 15.76 8.67
CA ALA A 149 10.67 15.58 8.41
C ALA A 149 9.87 16.89 8.50
N ASP A 150 10.23 17.81 9.41
CA ASP A 150 9.60 19.11 9.50
C ASP A 150 9.86 19.95 8.23
N ALA A 151 11.10 19.95 7.72
CA ALA A 151 11.45 20.64 6.48
C ALA A 151 10.71 20.04 5.26
N VAL A 152 10.50 18.72 5.24
CA VAL A 152 9.68 18.05 4.23
C VAL A 152 8.23 18.54 4.31
N ALA A 153 7.66 18.61 5.51
CA ALA A 153 6.27 19.05 5.68
C ALA A 153 6.05 20.51 5.22
N ASP A 154 7.04 21.39 5.43
CA ASP A 154 6.97 22.77 4.91
C ASP A 154 6.90 22.80 3.39
N VAL A 155 7.67 21.94 2.70
CA VAL A 155 7.59 21.81 1.24
C VAL A 155 6.26 21.22 0.79
N LEU A 156 5.72 20.25 1.54
CA LEU A 156 4.40 19.67 1.23
C LEU A 156 3.28 20.72 1.36
N ASP A 157 3.35 21.61 2.36
CA ASP A 157 2.42 22.73 2.48
C ASP A 157 2.55 23.73 1.30
N GLU A 158 3.77 23.99 0.79
CA GLU A 158 3.98 24.78 -0.42
C GLU A 158 3.34 24.12 -1.66
N LEU A 159 3.57 22.82 -1.86
CA LEU A 159 3.02 22.06 -2.99
C LEU A 159 1.48 22.00 -2.92
N LEU A 160 0.93 21.87 -1.71
CA LEU A 160 -0.52 21.93 -1.47
C LEU A 160 -1.09 23.31 -1.85
N ALA A 161 -0.46 24.38 -1.40
CA ALA A 161 -0.88 25.76 -1.70
C ALA A 161 -0.83 26.06 -3.19
N LYS A 162 0.11 25.46 -3.92
CA LYS A 162 0.27 25.58 -5.36
C LYS A 162 -0.75 24.74 -6.15
N GLY A 163 -1.33 23.71 -5.51
CA GLY A 163 -2.26 22.77 -6.15
C GLY A 163 -1.58 21.60 -6.86
N ASP A 164 -0.26 21.44 -6.75
CA ASP A 164 0.45 20.28 -7.28
C ASP A 164 0.05 18.99 -6.54
N ILE A 165 -0.35 19.10 -5.27
CA ILE A 165 -0.91 18.00 -4.47
C ILE A 165 -2.21 18.42 -3.78
N ARG A 166 -3.09 17.47 -3.44
CA ARG A 166 -4.36 17.74 -2.74
C ARG A 166 -4.31 17.42 -1.25
N ALA A 167 -3.49 16.44 -0.87
CA ALA A 167 -3.25 16.02 0.50
C ALA A 167 -1.88 15.35 0.59
N TYR A 168 -1.37 15.14 1.79
CA TYR A 168 -0.14 14.40 2.01
C TYR A 168 -0.19 13.47 3.23
N CYS A 169 0.75 12.54 3.28
CA CYS A 169 0.81 11.41 4.20
C CYS A 169 2.26 11.07 4.53
N TRP A 170 2.48 10.38 5.64
CA TRP A 170 3.75 9.72 5.95
C TRP A 170 3.56 8.21 5.96
N SER A 171 4.41 7.48 5.23
CA SER A 171 4.47 6.03 5.28
C SER A 171 5.46 5.62 6.39
N THR A 172 4.92 5.26 7.56
CA THR A 172 5.71 4.88 8.74
C THR A 172 4.91 3.96 9.67
N ASP A 173 5.61 3.07 10.39
CA ASP A 173 5.02 2.25 11.45
C ASP A 173 5.25 2.84 12.85
N ASP A 174 6.02 3.91 12.95
CA ASP A 174 6.31 4.61 14.19
C ASP A 174 5.20 5.61 14.50
N VAL A 175 4.47 5.37 15.60
CA VAL A 175 3.34 6.20 16.04
C VAL A 175 3.77 7.64 16.34
N SER A 176 4.99 7.86 16.85
CA SER A 176 5.49 9.20 17.16
C SER A 176 5.79 10.01 15.90
N ARG A 177 6.30 9.35 14.83
CA ARG A 177 6.45 9.93 13.50
C ARG A 177 5.10 10.19 12.85
N GLY A 178 4.18 9.22 12.94
CA GLY A 178 2.81 9.38 12.48
C GLY A 178 2.09 10.58 13.12
N ALA A 179 2.42 10.92 14.37
CA ALA A 179 1.87 12.08 15.08
C ALA A 179 2.58 13.41 14.78
N ARG A 180 3.76 13.39 14.14
CA ARG A 180 4.62 14.59 13.99
C ARG A 180 3.96 15.73 13.23
N TRP A 181 3.15 15.42 12.23
CA TRP A 181 2.52 16.41 11.37
C TRP A 181 1.08 16.72 11.74
N LEU A 182 0.64 16.31 12.94
CA LEU A 182 -0.68 16.67 13.45
C LEU A 182 -0.86 18.19 13.47
N GLY A 183 -2.07 18.65 13.13
CA GLY A 183 -2.39 20.08 13.03
C GLY A 183 -2.08 20.72 11.68
N ARG A 184 -1.26 20.10 10.82
CA ARG A 184 -1.04 20.60 9.44
C ARG A 184 -2.27 20.31 8.57
N PRO A 185 -2.77 21.27 7.80
CA PRO A 185 -4.05 21.13 7.08
C PRO A 185 -4.04 20.05 5.99
N GLY A 186 -2.90 19.81 5.33
CA GLY A 186 -2.76 18.82 4.28
C GLY A 186 -2.44 17.42 4.76
N PHE A 187 -2.11 17.22 6.04
CA PHE A 187 -1.82 15.91 6.61
C PHE A 187 -3.10 15.18 6.97
N THR A 188 -3.46 14.16 6.19
CA THR A 188 -4.79 13.53 6.26
C THR A 188 -4.77 12.02 6.41
N ALA A 189 -3.60 11.40 6.28
CA ALA A 189 -3.46 9.95 6.35
C ALA A 189 -2.10 9.53 6.91
N ILE A 190 -2.01 8.29 7.38
CA ILE A 190 -0.78 7.57 7.67
C ILE A 190 -0.82 6.25 6.91
N GLN A 191 0.28 5.91 6.18
CA GLN A 191 0.40 4.59 5.58
C GLN A 191 1.29 3.71 6.46
N HIS A 192 0.76 2.59 6.94
CA HIS A 192 1.46 1.69 7.85
C HIS A 192 1.17 0.21 7.56
N ASN A 193 1.99 -0.69 8.13
CA ASN A 193 1.76 -2.13 8.05
C ASN A 193 0.52 -2.52 8.86
N LEU A 194 -0.38 -3.29 8.26
CA LEU A 194 -1.52 -3.89 8.96
C LEU A 194 -2.04 -5.09 8.19
N ASN A 195 -2.11 -6.24 8.85
CA ASN A 195 -2.78 -7.43 8.36
C ASN A 195 -3.20 -8.33 9.53
N VAL A 196 -3.97 -9.37 9.27
CA VAL A 196 -4.52 -10.23 10.34
C VAL A 196 -3.45 -10.92 11.19
N LEU A 197 -2.23 -11.07 10.70
CA LEU A 197 -1.11 -11.69 11.42
C LEU A 197 -0.25 -10.66 12.17
N GLU A 198 -0.33 -9.39 11.76
CA GLU A 198 0.46 -8.26 12.31
C GLU A 198 -0.48 -7.07 12.51
N ASP A 199 -0.95 -6.90 13.73
CA ASP A 199 -1.85 -5.81 14.12
C ASP A 199 -1.09 -4.53 14.49
N SER A 200 -1.78 -3.39 14.47
CA SER A 200 -1.22 -2.08 14.81
C SER A 200 -2.22 -1.21 15.59
N PRO A 201 -2.63 -1.65 16.80
CA PRO A 201 -3.71 -1.02 17.54
C PRO A 201 -3.40 0.44 17.94
N GLU A 202 -2.15 0.77 18.27
CA GLU A 202 -1.75 2.12 18.66
C GLU A 202 -1.84 3.10 17.47
N MET A 203 -1.44 2.67 16.27
CA MET A 203 -1.56 3.49 15.06
C MET A 203 -3.03 3.67 14.65
N LEU A 204 -3.84 2.63 14.78
CA LEU A 204 -5.29 2.73 14.54
C LEU A 204 -5.94 3.72 15.51
N ALA A 205 -5.61 3.64 16.80
CA ALA A 205 -6.12 4.58 17.82
C ALA A 205 -5.70 6.03 17.53
N LEU A 206 -4.47 6.25 17.03
CA LEU A 206 -4.02 7.56 16.57
C LEU A 206 -4.87 8.06 15.39
N CYS A 207 -5.07 7.22 14.37
CA CYS A 207 -5.85 7.59 13.19
C CYS A 207 -7.32 7.92 13.54
N GLU A 208 -7.93 7.15 14.43
CA GLU A 208 -9.30 7.39 14.90
C GLU A 208 -9.42 8.72 15.65
N ARG A 209 -8.57 8.93 16.64
CA ARG A 209 -8.59 10.13 17.49
C ARG A 209 -8.37 11.40 16.68
N GLU A 210 -7.46 11.37 15.71
CA GLU A 210 -7.05 12.55 14.92
C GLU A 210 -7.80 12.67 13.59
N ASN A 211 -8.77 11.79 13.34
CA ASN A 211 -9.51 11.71 12.06
C ASN A 211 -8.59 11.65 10.85
N LEU A 212 -7.58 10.76 10.88
CA LEU A 212 -6.69 10.44 9.78
C LEU A 212 -7.14 9.14 9.11
N ALA A 213 -6.90 9.00 7.81
CA ALA A 213 -7.03 7.69 7.16
C ALA A 213 -5.84 6.79 7.53
N SER A 214 -6.14 5.54 7.82
CA SER A 214 -5.18 4.45 8.02
C SER A 214 -5.06 3.70 6.70
N ILE A 215 -4.04 4.02 5.89
CA ILE A 215 -3.77 3.30 4.64
C ILE A 215 -2.90 2.09 4.97
N ASN A 216 -3.39 0.89 4.65
CA ASN A 216 -2.76 -0.33 5.14
C ASN A 216 -1.95 -1.00 4.03
N ARG A 217 -0.63 -0.83 4.09
CA ARG A 217 0.31 -1.59 3.26
C ARG A 217 0.44 -3.02 3.79
N ASN A 218 0.85 -3.94 2.91
CA ASN A 218 1.04 -5.35 3.25
C ASN A 218 -0.23 -6.08 3.79
N PRO A 219 -1.44 -5.73 3.32
CA PRO A 219 -2.69 -6.27 3.89
C PRO A 219 -2.85 -7.78 3.72
N LEU A 220 -2.07 -8.38 2.80
CA LEU A 220 -2.04 -9.81 2.51
C LEU A 220 -0.73 -10.49 2.94
N ALA A 221 0.05 -9.89 3.86
CA ALA A 221 1.32 -10.42 4.36
C ALA A 221 2.21 -10.93 3.22
N MET A 222 2.59 -10.05 2.28
CA MET A 222 3.38 -10.38 1.08
C MET A 222 2.77 -11.49 0.21
N GLY A 223 1.43 -11.59 0.18
CA GLY A 223 0.68 -12.62 -0.52
C GLY A 223 0.60 -13.95 0.22
N PHE A 224 1.11 -14.03 1.46
CA PHE A 224 1.00 -15.21 2.31
C PHE A 224 -0.47 -15.54 2.62
N LEU A 225 -1.29 -14.53 2.89
CA LEU A 225 -2.71 -14.64 3.17
C LEU A 225 -3.58 -15.00 1.94
N SER A 226 -2.97 -15.27 0.77
CA SER A 226 -3.69 -15.90 -0.35
C SER A 226 -3.96 -17.39 -0.14
N GLY A 227 -3.30 -18.01 0.84
CA GLY A 227 -3.43 -19.43 1.13
C GLY A 227 -2.74 -20.39 0.16
N LYS A 228 -2.02 -19.87 -0.84
CA LYS A 228 -1.31 -20.69 -1.83
C LYS A 228 -0.03 -21.32 -1.31
N TYR A 229 0.49 -20.84 -0.18
CA TYR A 229 1.73 -21.33 0.40
C TYR A 229 1.47 -22.44 1.41
N THR A 230 2.24 -23.53 1.27
CA THR A 230 2.27 -24.70 2.16
C THR A 230 3.71 -24.87 2.68
N LYS A 231 3.95 -25.78 3.62
CA LYS A 231 5.29 -26.12 4.13
C LYS A 231 6.29 -26.51 3.02
N ASP A 232 5.79 -27.01 1.89
CA ASP A 232 6.61 -27.47 0.76
C ASP A 232 6.78 -26.40 -0.32
N SER A 233 6.12 -25.23 -0.15
CA SER A 233 6.21 -24.13 -1.10
C SER A 233 7.55 -23.39 -0.97
N ARG A 234 7.98 -22.78 -2.08
CA ARG A 234 9.09 -21.84 -2.14
C ARG A 234 8.72 -20.69 -3.05
N VAL A 235 9.11 -19.47 -2.72
CA VAL A 235 9.05 -18.36 -3.65
C VAL A 235 10.11 -18.55 -4.75
N SER A 236 9.87 -17.95 -5.91
CA SER A 236 10.79 -18.10 -7.05
C SER A 236 12.16 -17.47 -6.75
N PRO A 237 13.26 -18.01 -7.28
CA PRO A 237 14.56 -17.34 -7.24
C PRO A 237 14.46 -15.90 -7.81
N GLY A 238 15.13 -14.94 -7.18
CA GLY A 238 15.07 -13.53 -7.56
C GLY A 238 13.82 -12.78 -7.07
N ASP A 239 12.93 -13.43 -6.34
CA ASP A 239 11.84 -12.77 -5.62
C ASP A 239 12.39 -12.23 -4.29
N PHE A 240 12.16 -10.95 -4.00
CA PHE A 240 12.71 -10.31 -2.80
C PHE A 240 12.31 -11.00 -1.49
N ARG A 241 11.22 -11.76 -1.48
CA ARG A 241 10.76 -12.51 -0.31
C ARG A 241 11.71 -13.65 0.12
N ALA A 242 12.65 -14.03 -0.74
CA ALA A 242 13.74 -14.97 -0.43
C ALA A 242 15.06 -14.27 -0.07
N SER A 243 15.05 -12.94 0.12
CA SER A 243 16.27 -12.16 0.38
C SER A 243 16.76 -12.21 1.84
N GLY A 244 15.97 -12.78 2.76
CA GLY A 244 16.31 -12.78 4.20
C GLY A 244 16.18 -11.41 4.87
N ILE A 245 15.57 -10.43 4.22
CA ILE A 245 15.35 -9.10 4.79
C ILE A 245 14.40 -9.22 5.99
N GLU A 246 14.77 -8.62 7.12
CA GLU A 246 14.09 -8.77 8.41
C GLU A 246 12.58 -8.49 8.38
N TRP A 247 12.15 -7.46 7.63
CA TRP A 247 10.72 -7.12 7.54
C TRP A 247 9.90 -8.10 6.65
N VAL A 248 10.55 -9.09 6.00
CA VAL A 248 9.88 -10.20 5.31
C VAL A 248 9.69 -11.36 6.29
N ALA A 249 8.97 -11.14 7.39
CA ALA A 249 8.89 -12.06 8.52
C ALA A 249 8.26 -13.42 8.19
N VAL A 250 7.35 -13.49 7.20
CA VAL A 250 6.57 -14.70 6.88
C VAL A 250 7.34 -15.76 6.08
N PHE A 251 8.47 -15.39 5.47
CA PHE A 251 9.34 -16.30 4.72
C PHE A 251 10.75 -16.33 5.33
N ASP A 252 11.44 -17.44 5.17
CA ASP A 252 12.86 -17.55 5.51
C ASP A 252 13.76 -17.10 4.34
N GLU A 253 15.07 -17.13 4.56
CA GLU A 253 16.09 -16.76 3.56
C GLU A 253 16.14 -17.69 2.35
N ASN A 254 15.47 -18.83 2.40
CA ASN A 254 15.32 -19.78 1.29
C ASN A 254 13.96 -19.62 0.58
N GLY A 255 13.17 -18.63 0.97
CA GLY A 255 11.83 -18.37 0.43
C GLY A 255 10.77 -19.40 0.86
N ALA A 256 11.04 -20.18 1.94
CA ALA A 256 10.05 -21.06 2.51
C ALA A 256 9.14 -20.30 3.50
N PRO A 257 7.84 -20.61 3.54
CA PRO A 257 6.98 -20.12 4.60
C PRO A 257 7.45 -20.64 5.97
N ARG A 258 7.56 -19.76 6.95
CA ARG A 258 7.92 -20.16 8.32
C ARG A 258 6.75 -20.88 8.99
N ALA A 259 7.04 -21.96 9.70
CA ALA A 259 6.01 -22.87 10.27
C ALA A 259 5.09 -22.16 11.27
N GLU A 260 5.63 -21.26 12.09
CA GLU A 260 4.83 -20.48 13.04
C GLU A 260 3.77 -19.58 12.37
N TRP A 261 4.08 -19.03 11.19
CA TRP A 261 3.12 -18.22 10.44
C TRP A 261 2.06 -19.07 9.75
N LEU A 262 2.43 -20.26 9.25
CA LEU A 262 1.44 -21.24 8.74
C LEU A 262 0.48 -21.66 9.83
N ALA A 263 0.97 -21.95 11.05
CA ALA A 263 0.14 -22.31 12.17
C ALA A 263 -0.84 -21.19 12.59
N LYS A 264 -0.38 -19.94 12.62
CA LYS A 264 -1.23 -18.76 12.86
C LYS A 264 -2.33 -18.63 11.80
N LEU A 265 -1.97 -18.79 10.52
CA LEU A 265 -2.94 -18.72 9.42
C LEU A 265 -3.98 -19.82 9.51
N ASP A 266 -3.55 -21.06 9.82
CA ASP A 266 -4.46 -22.19 9.93
C ASP A 266 -5.43 -22.03 11.10
N ALA A 267 -4.98 -21.44 12.22
CA ALA A 267 -5.84 -21.17 13.38
C ALA A 267 -7.01 -20.22 13.06
N VAL A 268 -6.83 -19.25 12.17
CA VAL A 268 -7.86 -18.24 11.84
C VAL A 268 -8.57 -18.47 10.51
N ARG A 269 -8.14 -19.48 9.75
CA ARG A 269 -8.60 -19.75 8.37
C ARG A 269 -10.12 -19.91 8.29
N GLU A 270 -10.73 -20.69 9.18
CA GLU A 270 -12.16 -20.97 9.15
C GLU A 270 -12.99 -19.69 9.33
N ILE A 271 -12.58 -18.82 10.24
CA ILE A 271 -13.26 -17.54 10.48
C ILE A 271 -13.13 -16.64 9.25
N LEU A 272 -11.92 -16.52 8.68
CA LEU A 272 -11.67 -15.67 7.50
C LEU A 272 -12.48 -16.14 6.29
N THR A 273 -12.64 -17.45 6.09
CA THR A 273 -13.36 -18.01 4.93
C THR A 273 -14.86 -18.21 5.17
N SER A 274 -15.36 -17.84 6.34
CA SER A 274 -16.78 -17.95 6.64
C SER A 274 -17.64 -17.05 5.72
N ASN A 275 -18.92 -17.37 5.57
CA ASN A 275 -19.89 -16.62 4.75
C ASN A 275 -19.52 -16.54 3.26
N GLY A 276 -18.81 -17.54 2.72
CA GLY A 276 -18.48 -17.63 1.30
C GLY A 276 -17.33 -16.72 0.84
N ARG A 277 -16.59 -16.12 1.76
CA ARG A 277 -15.37 -15.35 1.44
C ARG A 277 -14.23 -16.26 1.00
N THR A 278 -13.38 -15.78 0.07
CA THR A 278 -12.04 -16.36 -0.07
C THR A 278 -11.18 -15.95 1.12
N LEU A 279 -10.03 -16.60 1.30
CA LEU A 279 -9.10 -16.23 2.37
C LEU A 279 -8.58 -14.80 2.22
N VAL A 280 -8.31 -14.36 0.98
CA VAL A 280 -7.96 -12.97 0.64
C VAL A 280 -9.05 -12.01 1.08
N GLN A 281 -10.31 -12.31 0.74
CA GLN A 281 -11.45 -11.46 1.09
C GLN A 281 -11.67 -11.40 2.60
N GLY A 282 -11.48 -12.50 3.32
CA GLY A 282 -11.54 -12.53 4.77
C GLY A 282 -10.43 -11.73 5.44
N ALA A 283 -9.21 -11.79 4.92
CA ALA A 283 -8.09 -11.00 5.41
C ALA A 283 -8.33 -9.48 5.25
N LEU A 284 -8.90 -9.05 4.13
CA LEU A 284 -9.29 -7.66 3.91
C LEU A 284 -10.48 -7.25 4.80
N ALA A 285 -11.48 -8.13 4.96
CA ALA A 285 -12.63 -7.92 5.83
C ALA A 285 -12.22 -7.76 7.32
N TRP A 286 -11.16 -8.46 7.75
CA TRP A 286 -10.58 -8.30 9.08
C TRP A 286 -10.04 -6.87 9.28
N ILE A 287 -9.30 -6.33 8.31
CA ILE A 287 -8.76 -4.96 8.38
C ILE A 287 -9.89 -3.94 8.57
N TRP A 288 -10.97 -4.06 7.80
CA TRP A 288 -12.14 -3.20 7.95
C TRP A 288 -12.85 -3.37 9.30
N GLY A 289 -12.82 -4.56 9.88
CA GLY A 289 -13.35 -4.83 11.22
C GLY A 289 -12.53 -4.20 12.34
N ARG A 290 -11.26 -3.83 12.09
CA ARG A 290 -10.41 -3.16 13.09
C ARG A 290 -10.74 -1.68 13.24
N SER A 291 -11.08 -0.98 12.16
CA SER A 291 -11.42 0.44 12.19
C SER A 291 -12.11 0.89 10.90
N GLU A 292 -13.03 1.84 11.01
CA GLU A 292 -13.62 2.53 9.86
C GLU A 292 -12.64 3.48 9.14
N LYS A 293 -11.47 3.75 9.72
CA LYS A 293 -10.42 4.58 9.11
C LYS A 293 -9.52 3.79 8.15
N THR A 294 -9.63 2.45 8.12
CA THR A 294 -8.74 1.59 7.34
C THR A 294 -9.08 1.57 5.85
N VAL A 295 -8.03 1.63 5.04
CA VAL A 295 -8.06 1.51 3.59
C VAL A 295 -6.92 0.57 3.16
N PRO A 296 -7.13 -0.75 3.13
CA PRO A 296 -6.10 -1.70 2.67
C PRO A 296 -5.79 -1.49 1.18
N ILE A 297 -4.50 -1.63 0.83
CA ILE A 297 -3.98 -1.49 -0.54
C ILE A 297 -3.29 -2.77 -1.01
N PRO A 298 -4.03 -3.89 -1.20
CA PRO A 298 -3.44 -5.13 -1.67
C PRO A 298 -2.78 -4.96 -3.04
N GLY A 299 -1.58 -5.52 -3.19
CA GLY A 299 -0.86 -5.58 -4.45
C GLY A 299 -1.48 -6.58 -5.42
N VAL A 300 -1.33 -6.32 -6.71
CA VAL A 300 -1.82 -7.18 -7.80
C VAL A 300 -0.78 -7.32 -8.91
N LYS A 301 -0.84 -8.43 -9.65
CA LYS A 301 -0.11 -8.65 -10.91
C LYS A 301 -1.05 -8.99 -12.07
N THR A 302 -2.27 -9.46 -11.77
CA THR A 302 -3.23 -9.93 -12.78
C THR A 302 -4.62 -9.36 -12.55
N ALA A 303 -5.43 -9.31 -13.61
CA ALA A 303 -6.83 -8.89 -13.54
C ALA A 303 -7.66 -9.77 -12.57
N ALA A 304 -7.39 -11.08 -12.53
CA ALA A 304 -8.07 -11.99 -11.62
C ALA A 304 -7.81 -11.65 -10.14
N GLN A 305 -6.56 -11.30 -9.80
CA GLN A 305 -6.24 -10.85 -8.43
C GLN A 305 -6.93 -9.52 -8.10
N ALA A 306 -6.99 -8.57 -9.04
CA ALA A 306 -7.70 -7.31 -8.82
C ALA A 306 -9.19 -7.54 -8.56
N GLU A 307 -9.81 -8.45 -9.31
CA GLU A 307 -11.22 -8.85 -9.14
C GLU A 307 -11.47 -9.54 -7.80
N GLU A 308 -10.63 -10.53 -7.43
CA GLU A 308 -10.74 -11.22 -6.15
C GLU A 308 -10.62 -10.25 -4.97
N ASN A 309 -9.60 -9.39 -4.99
CA ASN A 309 -9.38 -8.38 -3.96
C ASN A 309 -10.58 -7.42 -3.84
N ALA A 310 -11.05 -6.87 -4.97
CA ALA A 310 -12.16 -5.94 -5.00
C ALA A 310 -13.49 -6.59 -4.57
N GLY A 311 -13.66 -7.88 -4.85
CA GLY A 311 -14.80 -8.67 -4.40
C GLY A 311 -14.99 -8.68 -2.88
N ALA A 312 -13.93 -8.45 -2.11
CA ALA A 312 -14.01 -8.32 -0.66
C ALA A 312 -14.98 -7.23 -0.19
N MET A 313 -15.09 -6.12 -0.95
CA MET A 313 -15.99 -5.00 -0.61
C MET A 313 -17.48 -5.39 -0.60
N GLN A 314 -17.86 -6.50 -1.25
CA GLN A 314 -19.23 -7.00 -1.23
C GLN A 314 -19.59 -7.70 0.07
N HIS A 315 -18.59 -8.21 0.80
CA HIS A 315 -18.77 -8.90 2.07
C HIS A 315 -18.75 -7.97 3.29
N GLY A 316 -18.12 -6.78 3.15
CA GLY A 316 -17.93 -5.84 4.26
C GLY A 316 -16.96 -6.33 5.34
N PRO A 317 -16.93 -5.65 6.51
CA PRO A 317 -16.04 -6.01 7.62
C PRO A 317 -16.41 -7.32 8.30
N LEU A 318 -15.46 -7.95 9.00
CA LEU A 318 -15.74 -8.99 9.98
C LEU A 318 -16.53 -8.40 11.15
N THR A 319 -17.35 -9.23 11.80
CA THR A 319 -18.08 -8.79 13.00
C THR A 319 -17.15 -8.63 14.21
N PRO A 320 -17.57 -7.85 15.24
CA PRO A 320 -16.80 -7.73 16.47
C PRO A 320 -16.50 -9.08 17.14
N GLU A 321 -17.43 -10.04 17.07
CA GLU A 321 -17.26 -11.38 17.63
C GLU A 321 -16.18 -12.16 16.87
N GLN A 322 -16.18 -12.09 15.54
CA GLN A 322 -15.15 -12.71 14.69
C GLN A 322 -13.77 -12.11 14.94
N ILE A 323 -13.70 -10.79 15.13
CA ILE A 323 -12.44 -10.10 15.48
C ILE A 323 -11.93 -10.59 16.85
N ALA A 324 -12.80 -10.64 17.88
CA ALA A 324 -12.42 -11.08 19.21
C ALA A 324 -11.98 -12.57 19.23
N GLU A 325 -12.63 -13.43 18.44
CA GLU A 325 -12.23 -14.82 18.29
C GLU A 325 -10.84 -14.95 17.64
N ILE A 326 -10.57 -14.20 16.57
CA ILE A 326 -9.26 -14.17 15.92
C ILE A 326 -8.18 -13.66 16.90
N ASP A 327 -8.46 -12.61 17.67
CA ASP A 327 -7.52 -12.06 18.64
C ASP A 327 -7.20 -13.11 19.74
N GLY A 328 -8.20 -13.83 20.22
CA GLY A 328 -8.00 -14.94 21.17
C GLY A 328 -7.13 -16.07 20.59
N LEU A 329 -7.38 -16.50 19.34
CA LEU A 329 -6.61 -17.55 18.67
C LEU A 329 -5.16 -17.13 18.38
N LEU A 330 -4.90 -15.85 18.16
CA LEU A 330 -3.56 -15.29 17.91
C LEU A 330 -2.86 -14.82 19.17
N GLY A 331 -3.50 -14.90 20.35
CA GLY A 331 -2.92 -14.57 21.66
C GLY A 331 -2.73 -13.07 21.90
N ARG A 332 -3.65 -12.25 21.44
CA ARG A 332 -3.65 -10.80 21.60
C ARG A 332 -5.00 -10.25 22.02
#